data_f8338bb3647a6af6f61fdebe5a21a7bb
#
_entry.id   f8338bb3647a6af6f61fdebe5a21a7bb
#
_cell.length_a   1.000
_cell.length_b   1.000
_cell.length_c   1.000
_cell.angle_alpha   90.00
_cell.angle_beta   90.00
_cell.angle_gamma   90.00
#
_symmetry.space_group_name_H-M   'P 1'
#
loop_
_entity.id
_entity.type
_entity.pdbx_description
1 polymer ?
#
loop_
_entity_poly.entity_id
_entity_poly.type
_entity_poly.pdbx_seq_one_letter_code
_entity_poly.pdbx_strand_id
1 'polypeptide(L)'
;MPSGNNGYFVPSTAPDSPYLITVNPKLDGLGKVDSSLFAGLYDLLRMQPGQAPRETDPAYTDEKQFLGSSYILDRLGLKPEKDYRFLGDAAFDTRYVSNVILNQTGSRYINGTGSDLAQMKYLMDSAAAQQKALGLTFGVSLTAGQVAQLTRSLLWWESVTINGQTVMVPKLYLSPEDITLHNGSVISGNNVQLAGGNITNSGSSINAQNDLLLDRTGSIDNLNAGLINAGGALNLKAIGDIGNISSVISGKTVSLESATGNISNLTRTEQWAMNNGYNHFSGTDTGPLAAVRATDSLFMGAAGDISITGAAVSAGDSVLLAAGNDLNMNAIQAGERRRYGGSGWYETHAVAPTVTAGNSLMLSAGRDVNSQAAGITAENSMAIRAGRDVNMAAESTGAGDHDSTFSMKTVHDSVRQQGTDMTSGGDITVTAGRDITSVATAVTAKGDIRVNAGHDIVLGTATESDYHYSESGETRNRLLSHQTTRTITEDSVTREKGSLLSGNRVTVNAGNNLTVQGSDVVADRDVSLAADNHVDVLAATSTDTSWRFKETKKSGLTGTGGIGFTTGSSKTTHDRREAGTTQSQSASTIGSTAGNVSITAGKQAHISGSDVIANRDISITGDSVV
;
A
#
# COMPACT_ATOMS: atom_id res chain seq x y z
N MET A 1 7.76 7.52 -4.23
CA MET A 1 8.37 6.93 -5.46
C MET A 1 7.51 5.76 -5.91
N PRO A 2 7.30 5.53 -7.21
CA PRO A 2 6.63 4.33 -7.69
C PRO A 2 7.37 3.08 -7.25
N SER A 3 6.65 2.00 -6.97
CA SER A 3 7.26 0.68 -6.74
C SER A 3 8.07 0.24 -7.97
N GLY A 4 9.20 -0.42 -7.77
CA GLY A 4 10.10 -0.83 -8.85
C GLY A 4 10.87 0.32 -9.52
N ASN A 5 11.09 1.42 -8.81
CA ASN A 5 11.80 2.59 -9.31
C ASN A 5 13.27 2.30 -9.70
N ASN A 6 13.95 1.39 -9.01
CA ASN A 6 15.35 0.99 -9.23
C ASN A 6 16.32 2.17 -9.49
N GLY A 7 16.05 3.34 -8.88
CA GLY A 7 16.85 4.55 -9.08
C GLY A 7 16.57 5.29 -10.40
N TYR A 8 15.55 4.90 -11.16
CA TYR A 8 15.18 5.56 -12.41
C TYR A 8 14.64 6.97 -12.18
N PHE A 9 13.77 7.13 -11.17
CA PHE A 9 13.28 8.43 -10.74
C PHE A 9 13.95 8.86 -9.44
N VAL A 10 14.34 10.12 -9.36
CA VAL A 10 14.97 10.73 -8.19
C VAL A 10 14.28 12.05 -7.83
N PRO A 11 14.37 12.49 -6.57
CA PRO A 11 13.94 13.83 -6.20
C PRO A 11 14.74 14.87 -7.00
N SER A 12 14.06 15.89 -7.52
CA SER A 12 14.73 16.99 -8.19
C SER A 12 15.58 17.78 -7.20
N THR A 13 16.83 18.03 -7.54
CA THR A 13 17.76 18.85 -6.76
C THR A 13 17.79 20.31 -7.19
N ALA A 14 17.11 20.66 -8.30
CA ALA A 14 17.04 22.03 -8.79
C ALA A 14 15.96 22.81 -8.03
N PRO A 15 16.31 23.92 -7.33
CA PRO A 15 15.33 24.71 -6.56
C PRO A 15 14.17 25.27 -7.39
N ASP A 16 14.43 25.56 -8.65
CA ASP A 16 13.47 26.15 -9.59
C ASP A 16 12.79 25.11 -10.48
N SER A 17 12.99 23.83 -10.23
CA SER A 17 12.35 22.78 -11.01
C SER A 17 10.84 22.83 -10.84
N PRO A 18 10.04 22.81 -11.93
CA PRO A 18 8.60 22.67 -11.83
C PRO A 18 8.17 21.27 -11.36
N TYR A 19 9.11 20.32 -11.23
CA TYR A 19 8.86 18.95 -10.83
C TYR A 19 9.58 18.59 -9.53
N LEU A 20 8.92 17.85 -8.64
CA LEU A 20 9.55 17.29 -7.44
C LEU A 20 10.35 16.03 -7.72
N ILE A 21 9.90 15.24 -8.69
CA ILE A 21 10.50 13.98 -9.10
C ILE A 21 10.82 14.07 -10.58
N THR A 22 12.03 13.69 -10.94
CA THR A 22 12.51 13.68 -12.33
C THR A 22 13.21 12.37 -12.63
N VAL A 23 13.40 12.08 -13.90
CA VAL A 23 14.30 11.01 -14.33
C VAL A 23 15.69 11.28 -13.76
N ASN A 24 16.36 10.25 -13.27
CA ASN A 24 17.69 10.36 -12.70
C ASN A 24 18.68 10.91 -13.75
N PRO A 25 19.26 12.10 -13.57
CA PRO A 25 20.15 12.70 -14.55
C PRO A 25 21.47 11.94 -14.74
N LYS A 26 21.76 10.98 -13.85
CA LYS A 26 22.92 10.08 -14.00
C LYS A 26 22.63 8.95 -14.99
N LEU A 27 21.36 8.73 -15.34
CA LEU A 27 20.98 7.87 -16.45
C LEU A 27 21.09 8.70 -17.72
N ASP A 28 22.20 8.56 -18.42
CA ASP A 28 22.50 9.25 -19.68
C ASP A 28 21.58 8.70 -20.78
N GLY A 29 20.38 9.27 -20.88
CA GLY A 29 19.29 8.79 -21.72
C GLY A 29 18.76 7.42 -21.24
N LEU A 30 17.67 6.95 -21.82
CA LEU A 30 17.08 5.62 -21.56
C LEU A 30 18.01 4.43 -21.93
N GLY A 31 19.31 4.67 -22.19
CA GLY A 31 20.18 3.73 -22.86
C GLY A 31 21.50 3.35 -22.20
N LYS A 32 21.94 3.98 -21.12
CA LYS A 32 23.16 3.53 -20.42
C LYS A 32 22.84 3.02 -19.03
N VAL A 33 22.25 1.85 -19.01
CA VAL A 33 22.31 1.02 -17.82
C VAL A 33 23.72 0.47 -17.73
N ASP A 34 24.32 0.56 -16.54
CA ASP A 34 25.63 -0.01 -16.27
C ASP A 34 25.67 -1.46 -16.78
N SER A 35 26.53 -1.75 -17.74
CA SER A 35 26.64 -3.06 -18.37
C SER A 35 26.93 -4.17 -17.35
N SER A 36 27.45 -3.83 -16.18
CA SER A 36 27.69 -4.79 -15.08
C SER A 36 26.41 -5.30 -14.45
N LEU A 37 25.30 -4.54 -14.48
CA LEU A 37 23.99 -4.95 -13.97
C LEU A 37 23.34 -6.06 -14.83
N PHE A 38 23.77 -6.20 -16.07
CA PHE A 38 23.24 -7.19 -17.01
C PHE A 38 24.30 -8.18 -17.51
N ALA A 39 25.45 -8.26 -16.82
CA ALA A 39 26.52 -9.19 -17.22
C ALA A 39 26.00 -10.62 -17.39
N GLY A 40 25.14 -11.10 -16.48
CA GLY A 40 24.52 -12.42 -16.59
C GLY A 40 23.52 -12.55 -17.74
N LEU A 41 22.86 -11.45 -18.14
CA LEU A 41 21.96 -11.44 -19.30
C LEU A 41 22.74 -11.44 -20.61
N TYR A 42 23.85 -10.70 -20.67
CA TYR A 42 24.75 -10.71 -21.84
C TYR A 42 25.39 -12.08 -22.05
N ASP A 43 25.83 -12.74 -20.97
CA ASP A 43 26.36 -14.11 -21.02
C ASP A 43 25.31 -15.13 -21.48
N LEU A 44 24.08 -15.00 -20.96
CA LEU A 44 22.96 -15.87 -21.34
C LEU A 44 22.60 -15.75 -22.83
N LEU A 45 22.62 -14.52 -23.35
CA LEU A 45 22.30 -14.20 -24.73
C LEU A 45 23.51 -14.37 -25.67
N ARG A 46 24.70 -14.74 -25.16
CA ARG A 46 25.99 -14.79 -25.88
C ARG A 46 26.30 -13.47 -26.62
N MET A 47 25.94 -12.34 -25.99
CA MET A 47 26.14 -11.01 -26.56
C MET A 47 27.27 -10.30 -25.83
N GLN A 48 28.01 -9.45 -26.53
CA GLN A 48 29.02 -8.59 -25.91
C GLN A 48 28.33 -7.42 -25.18
N PRO A 49 28.86 -6.95 -24.04
CA PRO A 49 28.39 -5.74 -23.39
C PRO A 49 28.37 -4.57 -24.37
N GLY A 50 27.22 -3.92 -24.51
CA GLY A 50 27.00 -2.85 -25.50
C GLY A 50 26.35 -3.29 -26.81
N GLN A 51 26.18 -4.58 -27.04
CA GLN A 51 25.45 -5.15 -28.20
C GLN A 51 24.02 -5.55 -27.89
N ALA A 52 23.51 -5.29 -26.68
CA ALA A 52 22.09 -5.53 -26.39
C ALA A 52 21.23 -4.79 -27.40
N PRO A 53 20.16 -5.41 -27.90
CA PRO A 53 19.19 -4.72 -28.73
C PRO A 53 18.66 -3.52 -27.93
N ARG A 54 19.02 -2.33 -28.38
CA ARG A 54 18.47 -1.09 -27.84
C ARG A 54 17.15 -0.83 -28.54
N GLU A 55 16.16 -0.45 -27.78
CA GLU A 55 15.00 0.16 -28.38
C GLU A 55 15.48 1.43 -29.10
N THR A 56 15.38 1.43 -30.39
CA THR A 56 15.78 2.56 -31.27
C THR A 56 14.59 3.28 -31.86
N ASP A 57 13.38 2.80 -31.60
CA ASP A 57 12.18 3.47 -32.05
C ASP A 57 12.02 4.78 -31.29
N PRO A 58 12.00 5.94 -31.98
CA PRO A 58 11.81 7.24 -31.35
C PRO A 58 10.53 7.32 -30.52
N ALA A 59 9.51 6.51 -30.84
CA ALA A 59 8.27 6.45 -30.07
C ALA A 59 8.46 6.01 -28.60
N TYR A 60 9.55 5.29 -28.31
CA TYR A 60 9.86 4.79 -26.97
C TYR A 60 11.11 5.42 -26.35
N THR A 61 11.91 6.13 -27.12
CA THR A 61 13.22 6.66 -26.69
C THR A 61 13.34 8.17 -26.71
N ASP A 62 12.45 8.86 -27.42
CA ASP A 62 12.47 10.33 -27.49
C ASP A 62 11.63 10.93 -26.35
N GLU A 63 12.29 11.56 -25.38
CA GLU A 63 11.64 12.25 -24.25
C GLU A 63 10.63 13.32 -24.69
N LYS A 64 10.82 13.89 -25.88
CA LYS A 64 9.89 14.88 -26.46
C LYS A 64 8.55 14.29 -26.90
N GLN A 65 8.46 12.98 -26.97
CA GLN A 65 7.21 12.28 -27.31
C GLN A 65 6.38 11.90 -26.08
N PHE A 66 6.91 12.07 -24.87
CA PHE A 66 6.12 11.89 -23.66
C PHE A 66 5.20 13.11 -23.45
N LEU A 67 3.92 12.84 -23.26
CA LEU A 67 2.94 13.85 -22.92
C LEU A 67 2.76 13.91 -21.40
N GLY A 68 2.87 15.12 -20.85
CA GLY A 68 2.70 15.36 -19.42
C GLY A 68 1.84 16.59 -19.15
N SER A 69 2.03 17.17 -17.98
CA SER A 69 1.26 18.32 -17.50
C SER A 69 1.25 19.53 -18.43
N SER A 70 2.31 19.77 -19.17
CA SER A 70 2.35 20.88 -20.16
C SER A 70 1.31 20.72 -21.29
N TYR A 71 1.09 19.49 -21.73
CA TYR A 71 0.11 19.21 -22.77
C TYR A 71 -1.33 19.51 -22.30
N ILE A 72 -1.71 19.07 -21.10
CA ILE A 72 -3.05 19.34 -20.57
C ILE A 72 -3.26 20.82 -20.27
N LEU A 73 -2.25 21.53 -19.76
CA LEU A 73 -2.33 22.97 -19.50
C LEU A 73 -2.60 23.75 -20.79
N ASP A 74 -1.90 23.38 -21.86
CA ASP A 74 -2.13 23.99 -23.19
C ASP A 74 -3.57 23.71 -23.70
N ARG A 75 -4.04 22.45 -23.56
CA ARG A 75 -5.40 22.05 -23.95
C ARG A 75 -6.49 22.77 -23.15
N LEU A 76 -6.23 23.07 -21.88
CA LEU A 76 -7.17 23.81 -21.02
C LEU A 76 -7.05 25.35 -21.20
N GLY A 77 -6.09 25.82 -22.00
CA GLY A 77 -5.81 27.25 -22.18
C GLY A 77 -5.22 27.91 -20.93
N LEU A 78 -4.63 27.09 -20.04
CA LEU A 78 -3.93 27.52 -18.84
C LEU A 78 -2.47 27.81 -19.21
N LYS A 79 -1.96 28.97 -18.80
CA LYS A 79 -0.56 29.30 -19.06
C LYS A 79 0.34 28.44 -18.18
N PRO A 80 1.43 27.85 -18.70
CA PRO A 80 2.35 27.02 -17.93
C PRO A 80 3.21 27.81 -16.93
N GLU A 81 2.94 29.08 -16.73
CA GLU A 81 3.78 29.97 -15.95
C GLU A 81 3.64 29.73 -14.45
N LYS A 82 4.76 29.36 -13.81
CA LYS A 82 5.20 29.56 -12.44
C LYS A 82 4.26 29.23 -11.27
N ASP A 83 2.96 29.06 -11.50
CA ASP A 83 1.98 28.91 -10.42
C ASP A 83 1.70 27.44 -10.04
N TYR A 84 2.18 26.49 -10.84
CA TYR A 84 1.96 25.07 -10.59
C TYR A 84 3.28 24.32 -10.46
N ARG A 85 3.44 23.61 -9.36
CA ARG A 85 4.51 22.64 -9.19
C ARG A 85 3.92 21.23 -9.31
N PHE A 86 4.54 20.38 -10.12
CA PHE A 86 4.06 19.04 -10.40
C PHE A 86 4.85 18.00 -9.62
N LEU A 87 4.21 16.87 -9.28
CA LEU A 87 4.89 15.77 -8.61
C LEU A 87 6.01 15.20 -9.47
N GLY A 88 5.76 14.94 -10.73
CA GLY A 88 6.73 14.39 -11.67
C GLY A 88 6.64 14.98 -13.07
N ASP A 89 7.63 14.65 -13.87
CA ASP A 89 7.69 15.00 -15.29
C ASP A 89 6.78 14.10 -16.17
N ALA A 90 6.79 14.32 -17.47
CA ALA A 90 5.97 13.55 -18.41
C ALA A 90 6.27 12.05 -18.41
N ALA A 91 7.53 11.66 -18.19
CA ALA A 91 7.91 10.25 -18.10
C ALA A 91 7.37 9.61 -16.82
N PHE A 92 7.42 10.33 -15.70
CA PHE A 92 6.81 9.91 -14.44
C PHE A 92 5.30 9.74 -14.57
N ASP A 93 4.60 10.73 -15.13
CA ASP A 93 3.15 10.70 -15.31
C ASP A 93 2.73 9.53 -16.20
N THR A 94 3.45 9.30 -17.30
CA THR A 94 3.20 8.18 -18.22
C THR A 94 3.34 6.84 -17.51
N ARG A 95 4.41 6.66 -16.73
CA ARG A 95 4.64 5.41 -16.00
C ARG A 95 3.61 5.20 -14.89
N TYR A 96 3.24 6.28 -14.19
CA TYR A 96 2.19 6.24 -13.20
C TYR A 96 0.87 5.77 -13.81
N VAL A 97 0.44 6.39 -14.92
CA VAL A 97 -0.81 6.05 -15.63
C VAL A 97 -0.78 4.60 -16.10
N SER A 98 0.30 4.17 -16.75
CA SER A 98 0.43 2.79 -17.23
C SER A 98 0.33 1.77 -16.11
N ASN A 99 0.97 2.03 -14.96
CA ASN A 99 0.88 1.16 -13.79
C ASN A 99 -0.54 1.13 -13.20
N VAL A 100 -1.19 2.29 -13.08
CA VAL A 100 -2.56 2.35 -12.54
C VAL A 100 -3.55 1.63 -13.45
N ILE A 101 -3.44 1.81 -14.76
CA ILE A 101 -4.30 1.12 -15.74
C ILE A 101 -4.08 -0.39 -15.64
N LEU A 102 -2.85 -0.86 -15.69
CA LEU A 102 -2.53 -2.28 -15.57
C LEU A 102 -3.09 -2.87 -14.27
N ASN A 103 -2.90 -2.20 -13.15
CA ASN A 103 -3.37 -2.65 -11.85
C ASN A 103 -4.89 -2.64 -11.70
N GLN A 104 -5.57 -1.67 -12.33
CA GLN A 104 -7.02 -1.53 -12.21
C GLN A 104 -7.80 -2.33 -13.27
N THR A 105 -7.24 -2.53 -14.44
CA THR A 105 -7.95 -3.15 -15.57
C THR A 105 -7.39 -4.49 -16.00
N GLY A 106 -6.19 -4.86 -15.55
CA GLY A 106 -5.45 -6.02 -16.04
C GLY A 106 -4.95 -5.89 -17.48
N SER A 107 -5.23 -4.76 -18.13
CA SER A 107 -4.80 -4.45 -19.49
C SER A 107 -3.76 -3.35 -19.49
N ARG A 108 -2.78 -3.44 -20.37
CA ARG A 108 -1.76 -2.38 -20.51
C ARG A 108 -2.35 -1.08 -21.07
N TYR A 109 -3.34 -1.21 -21.94
CA TYR A 109 -3.99 -0.09 -22.63
C TYR A 109 -5.51 -0.16 -22.55
N ILE A 110 -6.16 0.98 -22.49
CA ILE A 110 -7.62 1.12 -22.51
C ILE A 110 -8.10 1.61 -23.87
N ASN A 111 -9.38 1.35 -24.16
CA ASN A 111 -10.08 1.84 -25.36
C ASN A 111 -9.32 1.63 -26.68
N GLY A 112 -8.61 0.51 -26.82
CA GLY A 112 -7.89 0.16 -28.06
C GLY A 112 -6.68 1.05 -28.37
N THR A 113 -6.21 1.85 -27.41
CA THR A 113 -4.94 2.59 -27.57
C THR A 113 -3.79 1.60 -27.61
N GLY A 114 -2.89 1.74 -28.58
CA GLY A 114 -1.81 0.76 -28.82
C GLY A 114 -0.44 1.19 -28.30
N SER A 115 -0.34 2.35 -27.63
CA SER A 115 0.92 2.86 -27.08
C SER A 115 0.68 3.77 -25.88
N ASP A 116 1.72 3.93 -25.03
CA ASP A 116 1.67 4.83 -23.89
C ASP A 116 1.38 6.28 -24.31
N LEU A 117 1.97 6.74 -25.41
CA LEU A 117 1.72 8.06 -25.98
C LEU A 117 0.25 8.25 -26.39
N ALA A 118 -0.31 7.29 -27.13
CA ALA A 118 -1.70 7.32 -27.56
C ALA A 118 -2.66 7.31 -26.37
N GLN A 119 -2.34 6.51 -25.34
CA GLN A 119 -3.11 6.42 -24.12
C GLN A 119 -3.08 7.73 -23.33
N MET A 120 -1.91 8.32 -23.12
CA MET A 120 -1.77 9.62 -22.44
C MET A 120 -2.53 10.71 -23.20
N LYS A 121 -2.39 10.75 -24.51
CA LYS A 121 -3.12 11.70 -25.36
C LYS A 121 -4.63 11.52 -25.23
N TYR A 122 -5.12 10.30 -25.33
CA TYR A 122 -6.53 9.97 -25.17
C TYR A 122 -7.09 10.48 -23.83
N LEU A 123 -6.41 10.19 -22.73
CA LEU A 123 -6.84 10.56 -21.39
C LEU A 123 -6.86 12.07 -21.16
N MET A 124 -5.87 12.80 -21.68
CA MET A 124 -5.79 14.25 -21.53
C MET A 124 -6.75 14.99 -22.48
N ASP A 125 -6.91 14.52 -23.71
CA ASP A 125 -7.91 15.05 -24.64
C ASP A 125 -9.33 14.83 -24.12
N SER A 126 -9.59 13.66 -23.50
CA SER A 126 -10.84 13.35 -22.82
C SER A 126 -11.12 14.31 -21.66
N ALA A 127 -10.10 14.60 -20.85
CA ALA A 127 -10.20 15.56 -19.74
C ALA A 127 -10.56 16.97 -20.24
N ALA A 128 -9.88 17.46 -21.27
CA ALA A 128 -10.16 18.76 -21.86
C ALA A 128 -11.57 18.85 -22.49
N ALA A 129 -12.02 17.77 -23.14
CA ALA A 129 -13.35 17.71 -23.74
C ALA A 129 -14.48 17.72 -22.70
N GLN A 130 -14.29 17.04 -21.57
CA GLN A 130 -15.30 16.92 -20.52
C GLN A 130 -15.25 18.05 -19.47
N GLN A 131 -14.18 18.85 -19.45
CA GLN A 131 -13.94 19.88 -18.44
C GLN A 131 -15.13 20.84 -18.27
N LYS A 132 -15.62 21.43 -19.37
CA LYS A 132 -16.70 22.40 -19.33
C LYS A 132 -18.05 21.78 -18.95
N ALA A 133 -18.34 20.60 -19.51
CA ALA A 133 -19.60 19.88 -19.26
C ALA A 133 -19.74 19.44 -17.80
N LEU A 134 -18.63 19.04 -17.18
CA LEU A 134 -18.59 18.57 -15.79
C LEU A 134 -18.20 19.67 -14.79
N GLY A 135 -17.89 20.89 -15.26
CA GLY A 135 -17.47 21.99 -14.39
C GLY A 135 -16.16 21.70 -13.64
N LEU A 136 -15.20 21.03 -14.28
CA LEU A 136 -13.93 20.66 -13.64
C LEU A 136 -13.04 21.87 -13.45
N THR A 137 -12.48 22.01 -12.26
CA THR A 137 -11.49 23.03 -11.90
C THR A 137 -10.12 22.39 -11.75
N PHE A 138 -9.12 22.86 -12.49
CA PHE A 138 -7.77 22.32 -12.43
C PHE A 138 -7.18 22.44 -11.01
N GLY A 139 -6.60 21.37 -10.52
CA GLY A 139 -6.09 21.28 -9.15
C GLY A 139 -7.11 20.82 -8.11
N VAL A 140 -8.36 20.63 -8.49
CA VAL A 140 -9.43 20.17 -7.60
C VAL A 140 -9.85 18.75 -7.98
N SER A 141 -9.96 17.87 -6.99
CA SER A 141 -10.44 16.49 -7.16
C SER A 141 -11.86 16.47 -7.73
N LEU A 142 -12.15 15.51 -8.61
CA LEU A 142 -13.50 15.30 -9.10
C LEU A 142 -14.39 14.82 -7.95
N THR A 143 -15.57 15.41 -7.85
CA THR A 143 -16.62 14.91 -6.97
C THR A 143 -17.16 13.58 -7.48
N ALA A 144 -17.75 12.79 -6.61
CA ALA A 144 -18.39 11.53 -6.98
C ALA A 144 -19.46 11.72 -8.07
N GLY A 145 -20.24 12.80 -8.02
CA GLY A 145 -21.21 13.14 -9.06
C GLY A 145 -20.57 13.43 -10.42
N GLN A 146 -19.42 14.08 -10.45
CA GLN A 146 -18.65 14.31 -11.67
C GLN A 146 -18.04 13.00 -12.21
N VAL A 147 -17.50 12.16 -11.33
CA VAL A 147 -16.99 10.83 -11.74
C VAL A 147 -18.09 9.96 -12.33
N ALA A 148 -19.28 10.02 -11.76
CA ALA A 148 -20.46 9.29 -12.27
C ALA A 148 -20.87 9.70 -13.69
N GLN A 149 -20.65 10.95 -14.05
CA GLN A 149 -21.02 11.52 -15.35
C GLN A 149 -19.91 11.37 -16.41
N LEU A 150 -18.80 10.72 -16.07
CA LEU A 150 -17.72 10.49 -17.01
C LEU A 150 -18.18 9.55 -18.14
N THR A 151 -18.15 10.04 -19.35
CA THR A 151 -18.39 9.25 -20.56
C THR A 151 -17.13 8.56 -21.08
N ARG A 152 -15.97 9.05 -20.68
CA ARG A 152 -14.66 8.50 -21.02
C ARG A 152 -13.71 8.66 -19.84
N SER A 153 -12.76 7.76 -19.72
CA SER A 153 -11.67 7.88 -18.75
C SER A 153 -10.86 9.14 -18.99
N LEU A 154 -10.34 9.74 -17.93
CA LEU A 154 -9.54 10.95 -18.02
C LEU A 154 -8.39 10.96 -17.02
N LEU A 155 -7.33 11.66 -17.35
CA LEU A 155 -6.24 12.00 -16.46
C LEU A 155 -6.40 13.45 -16.01
N TRP A 156 -6.41 13.66 -14.70
CA TRP A 156 -6.55 14.97 -14.08
C TRP A 156 -5.43 15.22 -13.09
N TRP A 157 -5.14 16.47 -12.78
CA TRP A 157 -4.15 16.82 -11.76
C TRP A 157 -4.85 17.47 -10.59
N GLU A 158 -4.53 17.01 -9.40
CA GLU A 158 -5.10 17.44 -8.13
C GLU A 158 -4.02 18.09 -7.26
N SER A 159 -4.41 19.12 -6.52
CA SER A 159 -3.53 19.82 -5.60
C SER A 159 -3.41 19.03 -4.29
N VAL A 160 -2.19 18.64 -3.92
CA VAL A 160 -1.86 17.92 -2.70
C VAL A 160 -0.70 18.60 -2.00
N THR A 161 -0.71 18.62 -0.67
CA THR A 161 0.42 19.13 0.11
C THR A 161 1.35 17.99 0.49
N ILE A 162 2.59 18.03 0.00
CA ILE A 162 3.64 17.04 0.27
C ILE A 162 4.81 17.78 0.92
N ASN A 163 5.20 17.38 2.13
CA ASN A 163 6.29 18.01 2.89
C ASN A 163 6.17 19.54 2.99
N GLY A 164 4.95 20.04 3.21
CA GLY A 164 4.66 21.47 3.32
C GLY A 164 4.64 22.24 1.99
N GLN A 165 4.77 21.55 0.85
CA GLN A 165 4.69 22.14 -0.48
C GLN A 165 3.43 21.67 -1.20
N THR A 166 2.71 22.61 -1.80
CA THR A 166 1.56 22.28 -2.65
C THR A 166 2.04 21.87 -4.03
N VAL A 167 1.68 20.67 -4.45
CA VAL A 167 2.04 20.10 -5.75
C VAL A 167 0.84 19.52 -6.45
N MET A 168 0.87 19.53 -7.78
CA MET A 168 -0.11 18.88 -8.63
C MET A 168 0.29 17.41 -8.83
N VAL A 169 -0.62 16.51 -8.48
CA VAL A 169 -0.44 15.06 -8.57
C VAL A 169 -1.39 14.52 -9.63
N PRO A 170 -0.91 13.72 -10.59
CA PRO A 170 -1.78 13.10 -11.58
C PRO A 170 -2.70 12.08 -10.91
N LYS A 171 -3.95 12.08 -11.29
CA LYS A 171 -4.95 11.10 -10.87
C LYS A 171 -5.76 10.62 -12.07
N LEU A 172 -5.80 9.31 -12.22
CA LEU A 172 -6.57 8.67 -13.27
C LEU A 172 -7.99 8.38 -12.78
N TYR A 173 -8.97 8.81 -13.59
CA TYR A 173 -10.37 8.49 -13.40
C TYR A 173 -10.83 7.62 -14.57
N LEU A 174 -11.20 6.38 -14.26
CA LEU A 174 -11.62 5.40 -15.26
C LEU A 174 -13.14 5.43 -15.45
N SER A 175 -13.56 5.51 -16.71
CA SER A 175 -14.96 5.28 -17.09
C SER A 175 -15.20 3.79 -17.34
N PRO A 176 -16.33 3.25 -16.90
CA PRO A 176 -16.69 1.87 -17.18
C PRO A 176 -16.71 1.53 -18.68
N GLU A 177 -17.02 2.50 -19.53
CA GLU A 177 -17.05 2.31 -20.99
C GLU A 177 -15.68 1.99 -21.59
N ASP A 178 -14.60 2.52 -21.01
CA ASP A 178 -13.24 2.27 -21.48
C ASP A 178 -12.62 0.97 -20.97
N ILE A 179 -13.18 0.41 -19.89
CA ILE A 179 -12.65 -0.78 -19.21
C ILE A 179 -13.24 -2.07 -19.80
N THR A 180 -14.31 -1.97 -20.58
CA THR A 180 -15.03 -3.13 -21.10
C THR A 180 -14.14 -3.94 -22.06
N LEU A 181 -13.63 -5.05 -21.57
CA LEU A 181 -12.89 -6.03 -22.38
C LEU A 181 -13.88 -6.87 -23.20
N HIS A 182 -13.88 -6.66 -24.48
CA HIS A 182 -14.90 -7.10 -25.44
C HIS A 182 -14.80 -8.56 -25.90
N ASN A 183 -14.52 -9.52 -25.03
CA ASN A 183 -14.47 -10.92 -25.41
C ASN A 183 -15.65 -11.78 -24.91
N GLY A 184 -16.62 -11.16 -24.25
CA GLY A 184 -17.78 -11.86 -23.68
C GLY A 184 -19.11 -11.49 -24.32
N SER A 185 -20.16 -12.14 -23.86
CA SER A 185 -21.55 -11.82 -24.24
C SER A 185 -22.01 -10.51 -23.58
N VAL A 186 -22.95 -9.85 -24.19
CA VAL A 186 -23.55 -8.61 -23.67
C VAL A 186 -25.06 -8.81 -23.51
N ILE A 187 -25.56 -8.55 -22.31
CA ILE A 187 -26.98 -8.35 -22.04
C ILE A 187 -27.18 -6.86 -21.77
N SER A 188 -27.93 -6.18 -22.60
CA SER A 188 -28.13 -4.73 -22.46
C SER A 188 -29.58 -4.34 -22.72
N GLY A 189 -30.10 -3.41 -21.91
CA GLY A 189 -31.47 -2.89 -22.04
C GLY A 189 -31.66 -1.61 -21.23
N ASN A 190 -32.85 -0.98 -21.36
CA ASN A 190 -33.20 0.16 -20.52
C ASN A 190 -33.29 -0.25 -19.06
N ASN A 191 -34.10 -1.27 -18.79
CA ASN A 191 -34.13 -1.96 -17.51
C ASN A 191 -33.79 -3.43 -17.76
N VAL A 192 -33.00 -4.03 -16.88
CA VAL A 192 -32.62 -5.43 -16.97
C VAL A 192 -33.10 -6.16 -15.72
N GLN A 193 -33.90 -7.19 -15.89
CA GLN A 193 -34.28 -8.06 -14.80
C GLN A 193 -33.96 -9.50 -15.18
N LEU A 194 -33.15 -10.16 -14.34
CA LEU A 194 -32.86 -11.58 -14.44
C LEU A 194 -33.34 -12.27 -13.17
N ALA A 195 -34.09 -13.33 -13.33
CA ALA A 195 -34.58 -14.14 -12.22
C ALA A 195 -34.39 -15.63 -12.56
N GLY A 196 -33.98 -16.42 -11.57
CA GLY A 196 -33.75 -17.85 -11.79
C GLY A 196 -32.92 -18.49 -10.69
N GLY A 197 -32.23 -19.58 -11.06
CA GLY A 197 -31.29 -20.27 -10.18
C GLY A 197 -29.99 -19.48 -9.98
N ASN A 198 -28.85 -20.10 -10.23
CA ASN A 198 -27.56 -19.40 -10.18
C ASN A 198 -27.37 -18.50 -11.42
N ILE A 199 -26.81 -17.31 -11.22
CA ILE A 199 -26.44 -16.38 -12.28
C ILE A 199 -24.93 -16.23 -12.27
N THR A 200 -24.29 -16.55 -13.42
CA THR A 200 -22.86 -16.39 -13.60
C THR A 200 -22.60 -15.46 -14.78
N ASN A 201 -21.92 -14.35 -14.52
CA ASN A 201 -21.39 -13.42 -15.51
C ASN A 201 -19.86 -13.55 -15.57
N SER A 202 -19.35 -14.24 -16.57
CA SER A 202 -17.92 -14.47 -16.72
C SER A 202 -17.37 -13.81 -17.97
N GLY A 203 -16.45 -12.87 -17.84
CA GLY A 203 -15.86 -12.12 -18.95
C GLY A 203 -16.87 -11.41 -19.83
N SER A 204 -18.06 -11.15 -19.32
CA SER A 204 -19.24 -10.69 -20.04
C SER A 204 -19.83 -9.45 -19.37
N SER A 205 -20.76 -8.80 -20.04
CA SER A 205 -21.36 -7.55 -19.53
C SER A 205 -22.89 -7.69 -19.40
N ILE A 206 -23.41 -7.32 -18.23
CA ILE A 206 -24.84 -7.10 -17.99
C ILE A 206 -25.02 -5.61 -17.72
N ASN A 207 -25.71 -4.90 -18.58
CA ASN A 207 -25.79 -3.44 -18.54
C ASN A 207 -27.23 -2.94 -18.67
N ALA A 208 -27.68 -2.14 -17.73
CA ALA A 208 -28.96 -1.44 -17.79
C ALA A 208 -28.71 0.07 -17.89
N GLN A 209 -29.45 0.76 -18.77
CA GLN A 209 -29.40 2.23 -18.84
C GLN A 209 -30.01 2.88 -17.60
N ASN A 210 -31.05 2.25 -17.04
CA ASN A 210 -31.71 2.67 -15.81
C ASN A 210 -31.46 1.65 -14.70
N ASP A 211 -32.41 0.78 -14.42
CA ASP A 211 -32.36 -0.10 -13.27
C ASP A 211 -32.02 -1.55 -13.65
N LEU A 212 -31.25 -2.21 -12.77
CA LEU A 212 -30.88 -3.61 -12.89
C LEU A 212 -31.29 -4.37 -11.63
N LEU A 213 -32.03 -5.46 -11.83
CA LEU A 213 -32.46 -6.35 -10.76
C LEU A 213 -32.08 -7.79 -11.09
N LEU A 214 -31.25 -8.41 -10.25
CA LEU A 214 -31.06 -9.85 -10.19
C LEU A 214 -31.74 -10.34 -8.91
N ASP A 215 -32.80 -11.14 -9.05
CA ASP A 215 -33.66 -11.54 -7.92
C ASP A 215 -33.91 -13.04 -7.89
N ARG A 216 -34.05 -13.58 -6.68
CA ARG A 216 -34.37 -14.99 -6.39
C ARG A 216 -33.34 -15.97 -6.94
N THR A 217 -32.12 -15.59 -6.95
CA THR A 217 -31.03 -16.42 -7.44
C THR A 217 -30.47 -17.30 -6.32
N GLY A 218 -29.97 -18.47 -6.66
CA GLY A 218 -29.22 -19.29 -5.71
C GLY A 218 -27.95 -18.58 -5.33
N SER A 219 -27.07 -18.34 -6.28
CA SER A 219 -25.86 -17.51 -6.17
C SER A 219 -25.75 -16.54 -7.34
N ILE A 220 -24.99 -15.48 -7.15
CA ILE A 220 -24.60 -14.52 -8.19
C ILE A 220 -23.09 -14.45 -8.23
N ASP A 221 -22.50 -14.78 -9.39
CA ASP A 221 -21.07 -14.75 -9.59
C ASP A 221 -20.69 -13.84 -10.76
N ASN A 222 -19.92 -12.81 -10.49
CA ASN A 222 -19.33 -11.91 -11.48
C ASN A 222 -17.83 -12.17 -11.54
N LEU A 223 -17.37 -12.78 -12.63
CA LEU A 223 -16.04 -13.39 -12.73
C LEU A 223 -15.27 -12.92 -13.95
N ASN A 224 -13.94 -13.06 -13.90
CA ASN A 224 -13.03 -12.93 -15.05
C ASN A 224 -13.20 -11.60 -15.82
N ALA A 225 -13.08 -10.49 -15.12
CA ALA A 225 -13.31 -9.14 -15.65
C ALA A 225 -14.76 -8.93 -16.16
N GLY A 226 -15.73 -9.60 -15.55
CA GLY A 226 -17.15 -9.39 -15.82
C GLY A 226 -17.60 -8.00 -15.34
N LEU A 227 -18.58 -7.43 -16.04
CA LEU A 227 -19.19 -6.16 -15.68
C LEU A 227 -20.68 -6.35 -15.43
N ILE A 228 -21.16 -5.90 -14.27
CA ILE A 228 -22.57 -5.72 -13.97
C ILE A 228 -22.80 -4.25 -13.66
N ASN A 229 -23.55 -3.54 -14.51
CA ASN A 229 -23.69 -2.09 -14.42
C ASN A 229 -25.12 -1.63 -14.59
N ALA A 230 -25.50 -0.58 -13.84
CA ALA A 230 -26.76 0.13 -13.99
C ALA A 230 -26.53 1.65 -13.96
N GLY A 231 -27.18 2.38 -14.82
CA GLY A 231 -27.21 3.86 -14.78
C GLY A 231 -28.03 4.40 -13.61
N GLY A 232 -29.00 3.61 -13.11
CA GLY A 232 -29.84 3.88 -11.96
C GLY A 232 -29.54 2.94 -10.80
N ALA A 233 -30.62 2.33 -10.23
CA ALA A 233 -30.49 1.41 -9.12
C ALA A 233 -30.02 0.02 -9.60
N LEU A 234 -29.00 -0.51 -8.92
CA LEU A 234 -28.52 -1.86 -9.09
C LEU A 234 -28.83 -2.67 -7.83
N ASN A 235 -29.66 -3.70 -7.98
CA ASN A 235 -30.05 -4.57 -6.88
C ASN A 235 -29.71 -6.02 -7.21
N LEU A 236 -28.82 -6.61 -6.45
CA LEU A 236 -28.49 -8.03 -6.51
C LEU A 236 -28.98 -8.70 -5.24
N LYS A 237 -29.95 -9.62 -5.39
CA LYS A 237 -30.55 -10.36 -4.28
C LYS A 237 -30.36 -11.85 -4.50
N ALA A 238 -29.50 -12.46 -3.72
CA ALA A 238 -29.24 -13.90 -3.73
C ALA A 238 -29.77 -14.57 -2.46
N ILE A 239 -30.21 -15.81 -2.60
CA ILE A 239 -30.45 -16.67 -1.45
C ILE A 239 -29.12 -17.14 -0.87
N GLY A 240 -28.17 -17.56 -1.73
CA GLY A 240 -26.83 -17.99 -1.40
C GLY A 240 -25.80 -16.84 -1.53
N ASP A 241 -24.62 -17.17 -2.02
CA ASP A 241 -23.49 -16.26 -2.07
C ASP A 241 -23.57 -15.25 -3.23
N ILE A 242 -22.97 -14.09 -3.03
CA ILE A 242 -22.66 -13.12 -4.08
C ILE A 242 -21.13 -12.98 -4.18
N GLY A 243 -20.58 -13.32 -5.34
CA GLY A 243 -19.15 -13.22 -5.63
C GLY A 243 -18.86 -12.20 -6.72
N ASN A 244 -17.98 -11.24 -6.44
CA ASN A 244 -17.39 -10.34 -7.43
C ASN A 244 -15.88 -10.58 -7.44
N ILE A 245 -15.41 -11.39 -8.38
CA ILE A 245 -14.04 -11.87 -8.42
C ILE A 245 -13.32 -11.28 -9.61
N SER A 246 -12.34 -10.44 -9.37
CA SER A 246 -11.61 -9.67 -10.39
C SER A 246 -12.53 -9.03 -11.43
N SER A 247 -13.62 -8.46 -10.97
CA SER A 247 -14.75 -7.99 -11.79
C SER A 247 -15.33 -6.71 -11.20
N VAL A 248 -16.20 -6.04 -11.92
CA VAL A 248 -16.78 -4.77 -11.51
C VAL A 248 -18.31 -4.86 -11.40
N ILE A 249 -18.83 -4.38 -10.29
CA ILE A 249 -20.25 -4.10 -10.07
C ILE A 249 -20.39 -2.60 -9.85
N SER A 250 -21.21 -1.93 -10.66
CA SER A 250 -21.38 -0.48 -10.57
C SER A 250 -22.80 -0.01 -10.83
N GLY A 251 -23.19 1.07 -10.17
CA GLY A 251 -24.51 1.68 -10.34
C GLY A 251 -24.59 3.08 -9.73
N LYS A 252 -25.72 3.76 -9.90
CA LYS A 252 -26.00 4.97 -9.16
C LYS A 252 -26.19 4.66 -7.69
N THR A 253 -27.14 3.80 -7.36
CA THR A 253 -27.26 3.16 -6.05
C THR A 253 -27.00 1.68 -6.21
N VAL A 254 -26.25 1.08 -5.29
CA VAL A 254 -25.89 -0.34 -5.33
C VAL A 254 -26.34 -1.01 -4.05
N SER A 255 -27.12 -2.09 -4.18
CA SER A 255 -27.52 -2.95 -3.07
C SER A 255 -27.21 -4.39 -3.39
N LEU A 256 -26.38 -5.03 -2.57
CA LEU A 256 -26.04 -6.43 -2.61
C LEU A 256 -26.59 -7.10 -1.35
N GLU A 257 -27.49 -8.09 -1.51
CA GLU A 257 -28.11 -8.78 -0.39
C GLU A 257 -27.99 -10.30 -0.56
N SER A 258 -27.39 -10.95 0.44
CA SER A 258 -27.33 -12.40 0.55
C SER A 258 -28.17 -12.87 1.74
N ALA A 259 -29.20 -13.64 1.49
CA ALA A 259 -30.19 -14.02 2.52
C ALA A 259 -29.65 -15.10 3.49
N THR A 260 -28.78 -16.00 3.02
CA THR A 260 -28.24 -17.11 3.84
C THR A 260 -26.74 -17.31 3.69
N GLY A 261 -26.11 -16.66 2.71
CA GLY A 261 -24.69 -16.86 2.36
C GLY A 261 -23.83 -15.65 2.65
N ASN A 262 -22.75 -15.55 1.89
CA ASN A 262 -21.68 -14.58 2.03
C ASN A 262 -21.66 -13.61 0.83
N ILE A 263 -21.03 -12.47 1.02
CA ILE A 263 -20.69 -11.54 -0.07
C ILE A 263 -19.17 -11.44 -0.12
N SER A 264 -18.60 -11.69 -1.30
CA SER A 264 -17.15 -11.62 -1.53
C SER A 264 -16.83 -10.65 -2.66
N ASN A 265 -15.98 -9.68 -2.39
CA ASN A 265 -15.37 -8.80 -3.38
C ASN A 265 -13.86 -9.06 -3.35
N LEU A 266 -13.36 -9.83 -4.31
CA LEU A 266 -12.03 -10.46 -4.27
C LEU A 266 -11.26 -10.20 -5.56
N THR A 267 -10.06 -9.71 -5.46
CA THR A 267 -9.09 -9.71 -6.56
C THR A 267 -8.38 -11.05 -6.61
N ARG A 268 -8.45 -11.73 -7.76
CA ARG A 268 -7.77 -13.02 -7.96
C ARG A 268 -6.26 -12.82 -8.04
N THR A 269 -5.53 -13.75 -7.49
CA THR A 269 -4.07 -13.84 -7.63
C THR A 269 -3.68 -15.08 -8.44
N GLU A 270 -2.62 -14.97 -9.20
CA GLU A 270 -2.01 -16.06 -9.93
C GLU A 270 -0.55 -16.22 -9.49
N GLN A 271 -0.22 -17.40 -9.03
CA GLN A 271 1.16 -17.76 -8.72
C GLN A 271 1.81 -18.39 -9.94
N TRP A 272 2.98 -17.91 -10.30
CA TRP A 272 3.77 -18.46 -11.39
C TRP A 272 5.18 -18.77 -10.93
N ALA A 273 5.78 -19.77 -11.55
CA ALA A 273 7.16 -20.13 -11.35
C ALA A 273 7.79 -20.60 -12.67
N MET A 274 8.99 -20.13 -12.93
CA MET A 274 9.79 -20.51 -14.08
C MET A 274 11.15 -21.00 -13.61
N ASN A 275 11.56 -22.17 -14.09
CA ASN A 275 12.82 -22.81 -13.74
C ASN A 275 13.62 -23.10 -15.01
N ASN A 276 14.81 -22.55 -15.10
CA ASN A 276 15.72 -22.79 -16.20
C ASN A 276 17.12 -23.08 -15.64
N GLY A 277 17.30 -24.31 -15.17
CA GLY A 277 18.59 -24.77 -14.64
C GLY A 277 19.06 -23.97 -13.43
N TYR A 278 19.94 -23.00 -13.65
CA TYR A 278 20.52 -22.18 -12.58
C TYR A 278 19.65 -20.97 -12.20
N ASN A 279 18.62 -20.66 -12.98
CA ASN A 279 17.78 -19.50 -12.79
C ASN A 279 16.39 -19.92 -12.32
N HIS A 280 15.93 -19.27 -11.25
CA HIS A 280 14.61 -19.51 -10.66
C HIS A 280 13.87 -18.17 -10.54
N PHE A 281 12.73 -18.09 -11.21
CA PHE A 281 11.84 -16.94 -11.16
C PHE A 281 10.50 -17.39 -10.63
N SER A 282 9.95 -16.65 -9.71
CA SER A 282 8.60 -16.92 -9.22
C SER A 282 7.95 -15.61 -8.81
N GLY A 283 6.65 -15.57 -8.86
CA GLY A 283 5.90 -14.40 -8.44
C GLY A 283 4.45 -14.73 -8.17
N THR A 284 3.79 -13.74 -7.61
CA THR A 284 2.34 -13.69 -7.44
C THR A 284 1.85 -12.42 -8.10
N ASP A 285 1.13 -12.57 -9.19
CA ASP A 285 0.50 -11.47 -9.91
C ASP A 285 -0.96 -11.35 -9.49
N THR A 286 -1.50 -10.14 -9.56
CA THR A 286 -2.91 -9.88 -9.35
C THR A 286 -3.63 -9.79 -10.68
N GLY A 287 -4.82 -10.37 -10.75
CA GLY A 287 -5.76 -10.13 -11.84
C GLY A 287 -6.33 -8.70 -11.80
N PRO A 288 -7.34 -8.41 -12.63
CA PRO A 288 -8.06 -7.16 -12.56
C PRO A 288 -8.59 -6.90 -11.15
N LEU A 289 -8.45 -5.66 -10.68
CA LEU A 289 -8.90 -5.28 -9.34
C LEU A 289 -10.42 -5.40 -9.25
N ALA A 290 -10.90 -6.20 -8.33
CA ALA A 290 -12.32 -6.31 -8.06
C ALA A 290 -12.83 -5.00 -7.42
N ALA A 291 -13.99 -4.54 -7.88
CA ALA A 291 -14.57 -3.30 -7.37
C ALA A 291 -16.11 -3.37 -7.34
N VAL A 292 -16.68 -2.82 -6.27
CA VAL A 292 -18.09 -2.50 -6.16
C VAL A 292 -18.21 -1.00 -5.95
N ARG A 293 -18.90 -0.32 -6.86
CA ARG A 293 -18.94 1.16 -6.89
C ARG A 293 -20.36 1.68 -7.03
N ALA A 294 -20.70 2.65 -6.22
CA ALA A 294 -21.90 3.44 -6.37
C ALA A 294 -21.53 4.92 -6.57
N THR A 295 -22.26 5.62 -7.43
CA THR A 295 -22.06 7.07 -7.56
C THR A 295 -22.80 7.85 -6.49
N ASP A 296 -23.79 7.22 -5.86
CA ASP A 296 -24.55 7.72 -4.71
C ASP A 296 -24.29 6.79 -3.51
N SER A 297 -25.20 5.92 -3.15
CA SER A 297 -25.11 5.11 -1.93
C SER A 297 -24.92 3.63 -2.22
N LEU A 298 -24.17 2.95 -1.34
CA LEU A 298 -23.84 1.54 -1.45
C LEU A 298 -24.21 0.80 -0.18
N PHE A 299 -24.94 -0.30 -0.35
CA PHE A 299 -25.29 -1.22 0.71
C PHE A 299 -24.83 -2.64 0.37
N MET A 300 -24.20 -3.32 1.32
CA MET A 300 -24.00 -4.76 1.30
C MET A 300 -24.51 -5.37 2.58
N GLY A 301 -25.40 -6.33 2.47
CA GLY A 301 -25.94 -7.09 3.61
C GLY A 301 -25.82 -8.59 3.36
N ALA A 302 -25.12 -9.30 4.23
CA ALA A 302 -24.98 -10.75 4.20
C ALA A 302 -25.43 -11.37 5.53
N ALA A 303 -26.12 -12.49 5.47
CA ALA A 303 -26.41 -13.27 6.68
C ALA A 303 -25.14 -13.93 7.23
N GLY A 304 -24.18 -14.29 6.38
CA GLY A 304 -22.86 -14.78 6.73
C GLY A 304 -21.81 -13.66 6.78
N ASP A 305 -20.69 -13.92 6.11
CA ASP A 305 -19.54 -13.01 6.08
C ASP A 305 -19.61 -12.03 4.89
N ILE A 306 -19.04 -10.86 5.07
CA ILE A 306 -18.63 -9.98 3.98
C ILE A 306 -17.11 -9.97 3.94
N SER A 307 -16.54 -10.30 2.78
CA SER A 307 -15.09 -10.34 2.58
C SER A 307 -14.70 -9.40 1.43
N ILE A 308 -13.77 -8.47 1.73
CA ILE A 308 -13.15 -7.57 0.77
C ILE A 308 -11.67 -7.88 0.77
N THR A 309 -11.17 -8.53 -0.30
CA THR A 309 -9.80 -9.01 -0.35
C THR A 309 -9.06 -8.39 -1.53
N GLY A 310 -8.11 -7.51 -1.24
CA GLY A 310 -7.37 -6.76 -2.26
C GLY A 310 -8.28 -6.05 -3.27
N ALA A 311 -9.42 -5.55 -2.82
CA ALA A 311 -10.50 -5.06 -3.66
C ALA A 311 -11.02 -3.71 -3.17
N ALA A 312 -11.76 -3.01 -4.02
CA ALA A 312 -12.29 -1.69 -3.70
C ALA A 312 -13.82 -1.72 -3.51
N VAL A 313 -14.29 -0.97 -2.51
CA VAL A 313 -15.70 -0.62 -2.31
C VAL A 313 -15.79 0.90 -2.20
N SER A 314 -16.59 1.54 -3.02
CA SER A 314 -16.69 3.00 -2.99
C SER A 314 -18.10 3.50 -3.27
N ALA A 315 -18.48 4.57 -2.60
CA ALA A 315 -19.71 5.31 -2.88
C ALA A 315 -19.46 6.82 -2.84
N GLY A 316 -20.20 7.55 -3.66
CA GLY A 316 -20.14 9.00 -3.68
C GLY A 316 -20.82 9.66 -2.50
N ASP A 317 -21.77 9.01 -1.87
CA ASP A 317 -22.40 9.43 -0.62
C ASP A 317 -22.08 8.43 0.48
N SER A 318 -22.95 7.51 0.79
CA SER A 318 -22.82 6.66 1.98
C SER A 318 -22.51 5.20 1.65
N VAL A 319 -21.71 4.57 2.51
CA VAL A 319 -21.42 3.14 2.47
C VAL A 319 -21.91 2.49 3.76
N LEU A 320 -22.70 1.42 3.62
CA LEU A 320 -23.10 0.54 4.71
C LEU A 320 -22.74 -0.91 4.37
N LEU A 321 -21.86 -1.51 5.14
CA LEU A 321 -21.55 -2.94 5.09
C LEU A 321 -22.05 -3.60 6.38
N ALA A 322 -22.94 -4.57 6.26
CA ALA A 322 -23.55 -5.27 7.39
C ALA A 322 -23.42 -6.78 7.23
N ALA A 323 -22.46 -7.39 7.91
CA ALA A 323 -22.28 -8.82 7.97
C ALA A 323 -23.01 -9.41 9.19
N GLY A 324 -23.76 -10.48 8.99
CA GLY A 324 -24.39 -11.21 10.11
C GLY A 324 -23.37 -11.93 10.98
N ASN A 325 -22.23 -12.31 10.41
CA ASN A 325 -21.11 -12.96 11.09
C ASN A 325 -19.89 -12.04 11.07
N ASP A 326 -18.91 -12.24 10.19
CA ASP A 326 -17.68 -11.47 10.15
C ASP A 326 -17.62 -10.50 8.95
N LEU A 327 -17.04 -9.35 9.18
CA LEU A 327 -16.61 -8.44 8.12
C LEU A 327 -15.09 -8.50 8.01
N ASN A 328 -14.58 -9.02 6.90
CA ASN A 328 -13.17 -9.22 6.67
C ASN A 328 -12.67 -8.32 5.54
N MET A 329 -11.65 -7.54 5.83
CA MET A 329 -10.95 -6.68 4.87
C MET A 329 -9.48 -7.11 4.85
N ASN A 330 -9.11 -7.95 3.89
CA ASN A 330 -7.79 -8.58 3.82
C ASN A 330 -6.95 -7.99 2.69
N ALA A 331 -5.69 -7.73 2.96
CA ALA A 331 -4.72 -7.42 1.93
C ALA A 331 -4.31 -8.69 1.17
N ILE A 332 -3.89 -8.52 -0.07
CA ILE A 332 -3.23 -9.53 -0.86
C ILE A 332 -1.74 -9.18 -0.89
N GLN A 333 -0.89 -10.17 -0.68
CA GLN A 333 0.53 -10.02 -0.92
C GLN A 333 0.85 -10.45 -2.35
N ALA A 334 1.31 -9.50 -3.16
CA ALA A 334 1.84 -9.72 -4.49
C ALA A 334 3.35 -9.46 -4.51
N GLY A 335 4.04 -9.96 -5.51
CA GLY A 335 5.47 -9.72 -5.61
C GLY A 335 6.21 -10.69 -6.51
N GLU A 336 7.50 -10.50 -6.60
CA GLU A 336 8.37 -11.22 -7.48
C GLU A 336 9.67 -11.61 -6.77
N ARG A 337 10.16 -12.78 -7.11
CA ARG A 337 11.47 -13.26 -6.69
C ARG A 337 12.23 -13.77 -7.90
N ARG A 338 13.44 -13.27 -8.08
CA ARG A 338 14.35 -13.70 -9.15
C ARG A 338 15.67 -14.17 -8.56
N ARG A 339 16.13 -15.32 -9.01
CA ARG A 339 17.42 -15.89 -8.65
C ARG A 339 18.20 -16.26 -9.91
N TYR A 340 19.40 -15.74 -10.00
CA TYR A 340 20.36 -16.00 -11.08
C TYR A 340 21.61 -16.64 -10.48
N GLY A 341 21.71 -17.97 -10.54
CA GLY A 341 22.85 -18.64 -9.91
C GLY A 341 23.04 -18.28 -8.44
N GLY A 342 24.12 -17.57 -8.13
CA GLY A 342 24.45 -17.10 -6.79
C GLY A 342 23.83 -15.77 -6.38
N SER A 343 23.21 -15.05 -7.31
CA SER A 343 22.64 -13.71 -7.10
C SER A 343 21.13 -13.70 -7.25
N GLY A 344 20.46 -12.80 -6.61
CA GLY A 344 19.02 -12.67 -6.74
C GLY A 344 18.43 -11.51 -5.97
N TRP A 345 17.15 -11.25 -6.19
CA TRP A 345 16.38 -10.27 -5.49
C TRP A 345 14.92 -10.70 -5.33
N TYR A 346 14.24 -10.10 -4.39
CA TYR A 346 12.80 -10.24 -4.22
C TYR A 346 12.18 -8.92 -3.75
N GLU A 347 10.95 -8.74 -4.11
CA GLU A 347 10.12 -7.63 -3.63
C GLU A 347 8.69 -8.13 -3.45
N THR A 348 8.06 -7.79 -2.35
CA THR A 348 6.66 -8.02 -2.09
C THR A 348 5.96 -6.72 -1.77
N HIS A 349 4.73 -6.57 -2.22
CA HIS A 349 3.88 -5.42 -1.91
C HIS A 349 2.48 -5.89 -1.53
N ALA A 350 1.79 -5.10 -0.75
CA ALA A 350 0.43 -5.37 -0.36
C ALA A 350 -0.55 -4.69 -1.33
N VAL A 351 -1.54 -5.45 -1.79
CA VAL A 351 -2.73 -4.90 -2.45
C VAL A 351 -3.79 -4.75 -1.36
N ALA A 352 -3.91 -3.53 -0.85
CA ALA A 352 -4.78 -3.23 0.26
C ALA A 352 -6.26 -3.20 -0.17
N PRO A 353 -7.18 -3.73 0.64
CA PRO A 353 -8.59 -3.48 0.46
C PRO A 353 -8.90 -2.01 0.78
N THR A 354 -9.81 -1.41 0.03
CA THR A 354 -10.23 -0.03 0.27
C THR A 354 -11.74 0.08 0.41
N VAL A 355 -12.18 0.90 1.36
CA VAL A 355 -13.60 1.25 1.53
C VAL A 355 -13.69 2.77 1.64
N THR A 356 -14.36 3.40 0.70
CA THR A 356 -14.42 4.87 0.61
C THR A 356 -15.86 5.36 0.50
N ALA A 357 -16.23 6.30 1.36
CA ALA A 357 -17.51 6.99 1.31
C ALA A 357 -17.31 8.50 1.16
N GLY A 358 -18.04 9.11 0.24
CA GLY A 358 -18.04 10.58 0.05
C GLY A 358 -18.77 11.33 1.15
N ASN A 359 -19.47 10.65 2.04
CA ASN A 359 -20.15 11.22 3.19
C ASN A 359 -19.94 10.32 4.41
N SER A 360 -20.86 9.42 4.69
CA SER A 360 -20.83 8.59 5.89
C SER A 360 -20.51 7.12 5.58
N LEU A 361 -19.75 6.50 6.47
CA LEU A 361 -19.36 5.11 6.36
C LEU A 361 -19.72 4.35 7.63
N MET A 362 -20.40 3.21 7.47
CA MET A 362 -20.70 2.30 8.57
C MET A 362 -20.31 0.87 8.22
N LEU A 363 -19.46 0.29 9.04
CA LEU A 363 -19.06 -1.11 8.99
C LEU A 363 -19.61 -1.82 10.22
N SER A 364 -20.37 -2.88 10.01
CA SER A 364 -21.00 -3.65 11.09
C SER A 364 -20.83 -5.14 10.89
N ALA A 365 -20.48 -5.83 11.96
CA ALA A 365 -20.42 -7.29 12.00
C ALA A 365 -21.15 -7.82 13.25
N GLY A 366 -21.88 -8.91 13.08
CA GLY A 366 -22.51 -9.60 14.21
C GLY A 366 -21.49 -10.26 15.14
N ARG A 367 -20.32 -10.63 14.61
CA ARG A 367 -19.20 -11.18 15.36
C ARG A 367 -17.99 -10.26 15.28
N ASP A 368 -17.11 -10.41 14.31
CA ASP A 368 -15.84 -9.69 14.28
C ASP A 368 -15.73 -8.77 13.06
N VAL A 369 -15.09 -7.63 13.24
CA VAL A 369 -14.54 -6.82 12.14
C VAL A 369 -13.04 -7.03 12.12
N ASN A 370 -12.54 -7.62 11.04
CA ASN A 370 -11.14 -7.88 10.82
C ASN A 370 -10.62 -7.04 9.67
N SER A 371 -9.53 -6.35 9.88
CA SER A 371 -8.91 -5.48 8.89
C SER A 371 -7.41 -5.75 8.85
N GLN A 372 -6.86 -5.89 7.65
CA GLN A 372 -5.44 -6.07 7.41
C GLN A 372 -4.99 -5.08 6.35
N ALA A 373 -4.19 -4.10 6.74
CA ALA A 373 -3.68 -3.04 5.88
C ALA A 373 -4.75 -2.30 5.07
N ALA A 374 -5.99 -2.26 5.54
CA ALA A 374 -7.11 -1.65 4.82
C ALA A 374 -7.02 -0.12 4.81
N GLY A 375 -7.41 0.49 3.68
CA GLY A 375 -7.65 1.92 3.57
C GLY A 375 -9.14 2.22 3.74
N ILE A 376 -9.53 2.89 4.81
CA ILE A 376 -10.93 3.19 5.13
C ILE A 376 -11.11 4.70 5.24
N THR A 377 -11.90 5.28 4.36
CA THR A 377 -12.05 6.74 4.26
C THR A 377 -13.52 7.14 4.23
N ALA A 378 -13.87 8.16 5.02
CA ALA A 378 -15.16 8.83 4.96
C ALA A 378 -14.95 10.35 5.00
N GLU A 379 -15.67 11.10 4.17
CA GLU A 379 -15.51 12.56 4.17
C GLU A 379 -16.22 13.25 5.34
N ASN A 380 -17.20 12.60 5.97
CA ASN A 380 -17.92 13.18 7.09
C ASN A 380 -17.81 12.31 8.37
N SER A 381 -18.45 11.16 8.43
CA SER A 381 -18.45 10.35 9.64
C SER A 381 -18.16 8.88 9.37
N MET A 382 -17.52 8.23 10.33
CA MET A 382 -17.18 6.81 10.26
C MET A 382 -17.58 6.09 11.54
N ALA A 383 -18.25 4.95 11.40
CA ALA A 383 -18.59 4.06 12.50
C ALA A 383 -18.21 2.62 12.18
N ILE A 384 -17.51 1.97 13.09
CA ILE A 384 -17.18 0.55 13.04
C ILE A 384 -17.75 -0.14 14.26
N ARG A 385 -18.52 -1.19 14.06
CA ARG A 385 -19.15 -1.96 15.13
C ARG A 385 -18.96 -3.44 14.95
N ALA A 386 -18.49 -4.11 15.99
CA ALA A 386 -18.41 -5.55 16.09
C ALA A 386 -19.20 -6.04 17.31
N GLY A 387 -19.95 -7.13 17.14
CA GLY A 387 -20.61 -7.79 18.26
C GLY A 387 -19.62 -8.41 19.24
N ARG A 388 -18.44 -8.80 18.75
CA ARG A 388 -17.35 -9.36 19.54
C ARG A 388 -16.09 -8.52 19.43
N ASP A 389 -15.25 -8.72 18.43
CA ASP A 389 -13.93 -8.11 18.37
C ASP A 389 -13.75 -7.20 17.15
N VAL A 390 -12.96 -6.15 17.30
CA VAL A 390 -12.39 -5.39 16.19
C VAL A 390 -10.89 -5.64 16.17
N ASN A 391 -10.40 -6.27 15.11
CA ASN A 391 -9.00 -6.62 14.92
C ASN A 391 -8.43 -5.87 13.72
N MET A 392 -7.45 -5.01 13.95
CA MET A 392 -6.76 -4.25 12.93
C MET A 392 -5.29 -4.69 12.91
N ALA A 393 -4.95 -5.48 11.90
CA ALA A 393 -3.63 -6.04 11.71
C ALA A 393 -2.84 -5.30 10.61
N ALA A 394 -1.53 -5.45 10.65
CA ALA A 394 -0.65 -5.01 9.58
C ALA A 394 -0.35 -6.14 8.59
N GLU A 395 -0.03 -5.76 7.36
CA GLU A 395 0.55 -6.63 6.35
C GLU A 395 2.03 -6.34 6.22
N SER A 396 2.85 -7.39 6.22
CA SER A 396 4.29 -7.28 6.03
C SER A 396 4.63 -7.26 4.55
N THR A 397 5.47 -6.33 4.14
CA THR A 397 6.09 -6.31 2.82
C THR A 397 7.60 -6.40 2.96
N GLY A 398 8.24 -7.10 2.05
CA GLY A 398 9.68 -7.32 2.09
C GLY A 398 10.33 -6.99 0.76
N ALA A 399 11.56 -6.51 0.84
CA ALA A 399 12.43 -6.38 -0.31
C ALA A 399 13.85 -6.79 0.09
N GLY A 400 14.54 -7.47 -0.81
CA GLY A 400 15.90 -7.89 -0.53
C GLY A 400 16.65 -8.28 -1.79
N ASP A 401 17.96 -8.20 -1.68
CA ASP A 401 18.88 -8.66 -2.70
C ASP A 401 20.01 -9.46 -2.05
N HIS A 402 20.51 -10.42 -2.79
CA HIS A 402 21.72 -11.14 -2.45
C HIS A 402 22.60 -11.31 -3.67
N ASP A 403 23.87 -11.15 -3.46
CA ASP A 403 24.88 -11.40 -4.47
C ASP A 403 25.98 -12.30 -3.88
N SER A 404 26.36 -13.32 -4.62
CA SER A 404 27.41 -14.26 -4.21
C SER A 404 28.31 -14.57 -5.40
N THR A 405 29.51 -14.04 -5.30
CA THR A 405 30.62 -14.35 -6.22
C THR A 405 31.66 -15.20 -5.50
N PHE A 406 32.73 -15.57 -6.21
CA PHE A 406 33.82 -16.35 -5.62
C PHE A 406 34.50 -15.64 -4.43
N SER A 407 34.53 -14.32 -4.40
CA SER A 407 35.27 -13.52 -3.41
C SER A 407 34.39 -12.61 -2.57
N MET A 408 33.10 -12.49 -2.85
CA MET A 408 32.21 -11.58 -2.17
C MET A 408 30.81 -12.18 -2.04
N LYS A 409 30.21 -11.97 -0.90
CA LYS A 409 28.79 -12.26 -0.66
C LYS A 409 28.15 -11.08 0.03
N THR A 410 27.03 -10.61 -0.50
CA THR A 410 26.20 -9.57 0.14
C THR A 410 24.78 -10.05 0.27
N VAL A 411 24.10 -9.66 1.33
CA VAL A 411 22.67 -9.88 1.54
C VAL A 411 22.09 -8.60 2.15
N HIS A 412 21.02 -8.11 1.55
CA HIS A 412 20.19 -7.06 2.10
C HIS A 412 18.77 -7.56 2.19
N ASP A 413 18.16 -7.44 3.35
CA ASP A 413 16.75 -7.74 3.55
C ASP A 413 16.10 -6.59 4.31
N SER A 414 14.92 -6.20 3.88
CA SER A 414 14.10 -5.21 4.57
C SER A 414 12.67 -5.70 4.71
N VAL A 415 12.08 -5.46 5.88
CA VAL A 415 10.67 -5.72 6.16
C VAL A 415 10.01 -4.42 6.57
N ARG A 416 8.88 -4.10 5.94
CA ARG A 416 8.05 -2.95 6.26
C ARG A 416 6.65 -3.41 6.60
N GLN A 417 5.98 -2.65 7.47
CA GLN A 417 4.64 -2.96 7.93
C GLN A 417 3.65 -1.94 7.38
N GLN A 418 2.63 -2.43 6.70
CA GLN A 418 1.50 -1.61 6.28
C GLN A 418 0.32 -1.91 7.21
N GLY A 419 -0.04 -0.94 8.03
CA GLY A 419 -1.20 -1.04 8.91
C GLY A 419 -2.48 -0.59 8.23
N THR A 420 -3.60 -0.75 8.92
CA THR A 420 -4.88 -0.15 8.51
C THR A 420 -4.80 1.36 8.67
N ASP A 421 -5.31 2.09 7.68
CA ASP A 421 -5.41 3.55 7.67
C ASP A 421 -6.88 3.96 7.64
N MET A 422 -7.32 4.65 8.68
CA MET A 422 -8.69 5.15 8.82
C MET A 422 -8.67 6.66 8.85
N THR A 423 -9.31 7.29 7.87
CA THR A 423 -9.35 8.75 7.76
C THR A 423 -10.79 9.24 7.65
N SER A 424 -11.15 10.21 8.48
CA SER A 424 -12.48 10.85 8.45
C SER A 424 -12.37 12.38 8.47
N GLY A 425 -13.22 13.03 7.68
CA GLY A 425 -13.44 14.48 7.75
C GLY A 425 -14.29 14.93 8.93
N GLY A 426 -14.96 14.00 9.62
CA GLY A 426 -15.73 14.21 10.84
C GLY A 426 -15.31 13.25 11.95
N ASP A 427 -16.28 12.73 12.69
CA ASP A 427 -16.03 11.82 13.81
C ASP A 427 -15.72 10.39 13.37
N ILE A 428 -14.91 9.68 14.16
CA ILE A 428 -14.69 8.25 14.07
C ILE A 428 -15.13 7.58 15.37
N THR A 429 -15.97 6.55 15.26
CA THR A 429 -16.38 5.71 16.38
C THR A 429 -16.07 4.26 16.09
N VAL A 430 -15.32 3.61 16.98
CA VAL A 430 -15.02 2.17 16.93
C VAL A 430 -15.56 1.51 18.19
N THR A 431 -16.42 0.52 18.04
CA THR A 431 -17.05 -0.17 19.16
C THR A 431 -16.95 -1.68 18.99
N ALA A 432 -16.48 -2.37 20.02
CA ALA A 432 -16.46 -3.83 20.11
C ALA A 432 -17.19 -4.30 21.36
N GLY A 433 -17.93 -5.40 21.23
CA GLY A 433 -18.58 -6.03 22.39
C GLY A 433 -17.57 -6.63 23.37
N ARG A 434 -16.39 -7.04 22.88
CA ARG A 434 -15.32 -7.60 23.70
C ARG A 434 -14.03 -6.81 23.52
N ASP A 435 -13.19 -7.14 22.56
CA ASP A 435 -11.82 -6.61 22.46
C ASP A 435 -11.61 -5.75 21.21
N ILE A 436 -10.74 -4.75 21.33
CA ILE A 436 -10.20 -4.01 20.19
C ILE A 436 -8.67 -4.18 20.20
N THR A 437 -8.15 -4.72 19.11
CA THR A 437 -6.71 -4.85 18.90
C THR A 437 -6.29 -4.05 17.69
N SER A 438 -5.34 -3.15 17.86
CA SER A 438 -4.81 -2.26 16.82
C SER A 438 -3.30 -2.44 16.73
N VAL A 439 -2.81 -2.85 15.56
CA VAL A 439 -1.38 -3.07 15.29
C VAL A 439 -0.94 -2.18 14.15
N ALA A 440 -0.05 -1.24 14.42
CA ALA A 440 0.48 -0.28 13.45
C ALA A 440 -0.63 0.45 12.64
N THR A 441 -1.77 0.69 13.26
CA THR A 441 -2.95 1.30 12.64
C THR A 441 -2.93 2.82 12.81
N ALA A 442 -3.22 3.56 11.75
CA ALA A 442 -3.42 5.00 11.81
C ALA A 442 -4.91 5.33 11.79
N VAL A 443 -5.39 6.08 12.77
CA VAL A 443 -6.76 6.59 12.85
C VAL A 443 -6.70 8.11 12.95
N THR A 444 -7.15 8.79 11.91
CA THR A 444 -7.08 10.24 11.81
C THR A 444 -8.46 10.83 11.54
N ALA A 445 -8.92 11.72 12.39
CA ALA A 445 -10.20 12.41 12.26
C ALA A 445 -10.02 13.92 12.39
N LYS A 446 -10.78 14.69 11.61
CA LYS A 446 -10.92 16.13 11.88
C LYS A 446 -11.87 16.39 13.04
N GLY A 447 -12.80 15.47 13.29
CA GLY A 447 -13.70 15.45 14.43
C GLY A 447 -13.16 14.66 15.61
N ASP A 448 -14.05 14.17 16.43
CA ASP A 448 -13.73 13.40 17.63
C ASP A 448 -13.52 11.91 17.31
N ILE A 449 -12.59 11.28 18.01
CA ILE A 449 -12.38 9.83 17.96
C ILE A 449 -12.88 9.20 19.25
N ARG A 450 -13.73 8.19 19.13
CA ARG A 450 -14.24 7.39 20.25
C ARG A 450 -13.98 5.92 20.01
N VAL A 451 -13.23 5.29 20.91
CA VAL A 451 -12.90 3.86 20.87
C VAL A 451 -13.41 3.22 22.15
N ASN A 452 -14.34 2.29 22.01
CA ASN A 452 -14.99 1.63 23.15
C ASN A 452 -14.97 0.11 22.98
N ALA A 453 -14.45 -0.59 23.98
CA ALA A 453 -14.51 -2.05 24.06
C ALA A 453 -15.15 -2.51 25.37
N GLY A 454 -15.92 -3.59 25.29
CA GLY A 454 -16.53 -4.19 26.48
C GLY A 454 -15.51 -4.86 27.41
N HIS A 455 -14.30 -5.17 26.92
CA HIS A 455 -13.25 -5.81 27.68
C HIS A 455 -11.89 -5.13 27.45
N ASP A 456 -11.02 -5.61 26.58
CA ASP A 456 -9.67 -5.08 26.43
C ASP A 456 -9.50 -4.19 25.18
N ILE A 457 -8.64 -3.18 25.29
CA ILE A 457 -8.12 -2.42 24.17
C ILE A 457 -6.60 -2.48 24.17
N VAL A 458 -6.03 -2.85 23.03
CA VAL A 458 -4.60 -2.85 22.80
C VAL A 458 -4.26 -2.01 21.57
N LEU A 459 -3.49 -0.94 21.78
CA LEU A 459 -2.85 -0.15 20.73
C LEU A 459 -1.38 -0.55 20.72
N GLY A 460 -0.99 -1.35 19.75
CA GLY A 460 0.31 -1.99 19.69
C GLY A 460 1.08 -1.69 18.43
N THR A 461 2.22 -2.35 18.31
CA THR A 461 3.22 -2.15 17.28
C THR A 461 3.36 -3.37 16.36
N ALA A 462 3.92 -3.13 15.17
CA ALA A 462 4.46 -4.15 14.30
C ALA A 462 5.94 -3.88 14.04
N THR A 463 6.74 -4.93 13.99
CA THR A 463 8.19 -4.84 13.84
C THR A 463 8.58 -4.68 12.38
N GLU A 464 9.33 -3.64 12.07
CA GLU A 464 10.06 -3.45 10.82
C GLU A 464 11.53 -3.82 11.02
N SER A 465 12.19 -4.31 9.99
CA SER A 465 13.60 -4.69 10.09
C SER A 465 14.40 -4.34 8.85
N ASP A 466 15.68 -4.06 9.07
CA ASP A 466 16.71 -3.95 8.04
C ASP A 466 17.87 -4.85 8.41
N TYR A 467 18.27 -5.73 7.50
CA TYR A 467 19.38 -6.66 7.66
C TYR A 467 20.39 -6.45 6.54
N HIS A 468 21.64 -6.34 6.92
CA HIS A 468 22.76 -6.22 5.99
C HIS A 468 23.87 -7.20 6.37
N TYR A 469 24.27 -8.03 5.42
CA TYR A 469 25.43 -8.92 5.52
C TYR A 469 26.37 -8.68 4.36
N SER A 470 27.65 -8.58 4.66
CA SER A 470 28.71 -8.49 3.64
C SER A 470 29.90 -9.36 4.04
N GLU A 471 30.31 -10.21 3.14
CA GLU A 471 31.50 -11.03 3.27
C GLU A 471 32.40 -10.79 2.07
N SER A 472 33.67 -10.53 2.30
CA SER A 472 34.67 -10.39 1.25
C SER A 472 35.91 -11.23 1.54
N GLY A 473 36.44 -11.85 0.49
CA GLY A 473 37.68 -12.61 0.50
C GLY A 473 38.71 -11.99 -0.44
N GLU A 474 39.87 -11.60 0.07
CA GLU A 474 40.97 -11.10 -0.72
C GLU A 474 42.15 -12.07 -0.65
N THR A 475 42.68 -12.45 -1.81
CA THR A 475 43.86 -13.30 -1.90
C THR A 475 45.00 -12.52 -2.54
N ARG A 476 46.11 -12.40 -1.84
CA ARG A 476 47.32 -11.77 -2.34
C ARG A 476 48.41 -12.84 -2.46
N ASN A 477 48.83 -13.08 -3.68
CA ASN A 477 49.95 -13.97 -4.02
C ASN A 477 51.22 -13.15 -4.25
N ARG A 478 52.27 -13.46 -3.54
CA ARG A 478 53.62 -12.96 -3.78
C ARG A 478 54.52 -14.15 -4.14
N LEU A 479 55.68 -13.88 -4.69
CA LEU A 479 56.57 -14.91 -5.26
C LEU A 479 56.84 -16.08 -4.30
N LEU A 480 56.87 -15.85 -2.99
CA LEU A 480 57.18 -16.85 -1.97
C LEU A 480 56.19 -16.86 -0.79
N SER A 481 55.08 -16.14 -0.89
CA SER A 481 54.06 -16.09 0.18
C SER A 481 52.64 -15.92 -0.37
N HIS A 482 51.72 -16.50 0.36
CA HIS A 482 50.29 -16.44 0.10
C HIS A 482 49.56 -15.85 1.31
N GLN A 483 48.70 -14.86 1.07
CA GLN A 483 47.87 -14.27 2.11
C GLN A 483 46.41 -14.28 1.67
N THR A 484 45.54 -14.80 2.54
CA THR A 484 44.09 -14.72 2.37
C THR A 484 43.51 -13.89 3.51
N THR A 485 42.71 -12.92 3.18
CA THR A 485 41.97 -12.12 4.17
C THR A 485 40.49 -12.31 3.93
N ARG A 486 39.75 -12.68 4.97
CA ARG A 486 38.30 -12.79 4.97
C ARG A 486 37.74 -11.73 5.92
N THR A 487 36.82 -10.92 5.44
CA THR A 487 36.13 -9.90 6.23
C THR A 487 34.64 -10.14 6.18
N ILE A 488 33.98 -10.12 7.33
CA ILE A 488 32.51 -10.23 7.44
C ILE A 488 32.01 -9.01 8.21
N THR A 489 30.94 -8.42 7.72
CA THR A 489 30.15 -7.42 8.41
C THR A 489 28.69 -7.84 8.38
N GLU A 490 28.02 -7.79 9.53
CA GLU A 490 26.61 -8.10 9.67
C GLU A 490 25.97 -7.05 10.57
N ASP A 491 24.90 -6.45 10.12
CA ASP A 491 24.12 -5.46 10.84
C ASP A 491 22.63 -5.83 10.75
N SER A 492 21.94 -5.79 11.88
CA SER A 492 20.50 -6.01 11.94
C SER A 492 19.87 -4.96 12.83
N VAL A 493 18.89 -4.25 12.28
CA VAL A 493 18.15 -3.20 12.98
C VAL A 493 16.68 -3.54 12.96
N THR A 494 16.03 -3.49 14.11
CA THR A 494 14.57 -3.58 14.22
C THR A 494 14.00 -2.28 14.72
N ARG A 495 12.82 -1.91 14.22
CA ARG A 495 12.07 -0.73 14.63
C ARG A 495 10.61 -1.11 14.83
N GLU A 496 10.01 -0.56 15.86
CA GLU A 496 8.59 -0.77 16.14
C GLU A 496 7.75 0.35 15.51
N LYS A 497 6.82 -0.02 14.63
CA LYS A 497 5.83 0.88 14.05
C LYS A 497 4.57 0.82 14.88
N GLY A 498 4.27 1.89 15.59
CA GLY A 498 3.13 2.00 16.49
C GLY A 498 1.83 2.33 15.80
N SER A 499 0.75 2.27 16.57
CA SER A 499 -0.56 2.78 16.21
C SER A 499 -0.68 4.28 16.53
N LEU A 500 -1.52 4.99 15.78
CA LEU A 500 -1.80 6.41 15.96
C LEU A 500 -3.31 6.65 16.04
N LEU A 501 -3.74 7.35 17.09
CA LEU A 501 -5.06 7.98 17.16
C LEU A 501 -4.87 9.50 17.17
N SER A 502 -5.36 10.20 16.16
CA SER A 502 -5.22 11.66 16.03
C SER A 502 -6.53 12.32 15.66
N GLY A 503 -7.06 13.17 16.53
CA GLY A 503 -8.35 13.82 16.34
C GLY A 503 -8.52 15.12 17.11
N ASN A 504 -9.71 15.74 17.00
CA ASN A 504 -10.07 16.93 17.76
C ASN A 504 -10.13 16.61 19.27
N ARG A 505 -10.88 15.58 19.65
CA ARG A 505 -10.86 14.93 20.96
C ARG A 505 -10.68 13.43 20.77
N VAL A 506 -9.95 12.79 21.66
CA VAL A 506 -9.77 11.34 21.61
C VAL A 506 -10.20 10.74 22.94
N THR A 507 -11.17 9.83 22.88
CA THR A 507 -11.68 9.10 24.04
C THR A 507 -11.52 7.61 23.80
N VAL A 508 -10.86 6.93 24.73
CA VAL A 508 -10.63 5.47 24.68
C VAL A 508 -11.10 4.86 25.99
N ASN A 509 -12.09 3.98 25.93
CA ASN A 509 -12.67 3.34 27.10
C ASN A 509 -12.63 1.80 26.96
N ALA A 510 -11.98 1.13 27.89
CA ALA A 510 -11.94 -0.33 27.98
C ALA A 510 -12.69 -0.80 29.24
N GLY A 511 -13.54 -1.82 29.09
CA GLY A 511 -14.26 -2.43 30.20
C GLY A 511 -13.38 -3.29 31.10
N ASN A 512 -12.12 -3.52 30.75
CA ASN A 512 -11.14 -4.25 31.56
C ASN A 512 -9.79 -3.53 31.52
N ASN A 513 -8.93 -3.83 30.54
CA ASN A 513 -7.59 -3.24 30.45
C ASN A 513 -7.43 -2.40 29.16
N LEU A 514 -6.65 -1.33 29.27
CA LEU A 514 -6.18 -0.53 28.15
C LEU A 514 -4.66 -0.55 28.11
N THR A 515 -4.11 -1.02 27.02
CA THR A 515 -2.66 -1.02 26.75
C THR A 515 -2.35 -0.13 25.56
N VAL A 516 -1.47 0.85 25.76
CA VAL A 516 -0.88 1.68 24.69
C VAL A 516 0.62 1.43 24.70
N GLN A 517 1.12 0.75 23.68
CA GLN A 517 2.52 0.38 23.60
C GLN A 517 3.16 0.89 22.31
N GLY A 518 4.23 1.69 22.44
CA GLY A 518 4.94 2.28 21.31
C GLY A 518 4.03 3.02 20.34
N SER A 519 2.93 3.59 20.84
CA SER A 519 1.81 4.11 20.05
C SER A 519 1.42 5.49 20.54
N ASP A 520 0.85 6.30 19.66
CA ASP A 520 0.52 7.69 19.95
C ASP A 520 -0.99 7.92 20.01
N VAL A 521 -1.44 8.63 21.05
CA VAL A 521 -2.80 9.12 21.19
C VAL A 521 -2.76 10.63 21.37
N VAL A 522 -3.09 11.35 20.34
CA VAL A 522 -2.96 12.81 20.31
C VAL A 522 -4.25 13.50 19.91
N ALA A 523 -4.54 14.63 20.55
CA ALA A 523 -5.71 15.42 20.24
C ALA A 523 -5.39 16.92 20.21
N ASP A 524 -6.19 17.66 19.43
CA ASP A 524 -6.14 19.13 19.48
C ASP A 524 -6.70 19.65 20.80
N ARG A 525 -7.73 19.00 21.32
CA ARG A 525 -8.36 19.32 22.61
C ARG A 525 -8.05 18.23 23.64
N ASP A 526 -9.06 17.61 24.19
CA ASP A 526 -8.88 16.70 25.30
C ASP A 526 -8.58 15.25 24.86
N VAL A 527 -7.71 14.58 25.59
CA VAL A 527 -7.49 13.14 25.53
C VAL A 527 -8.02 12.52 26.82
N SER A 528 -8.84 11.48 26.69
CA SER A 528 -9.34 10.71 27.81
C SER A 528 -9.10 9.21 27.58
N LEU A 529 -8.30 8.62 28.43
CA LEU A 529 -8.03 7.17 28.47
C LEU A 529 -8.65 6.61 29.75
N ALA A 530 -9.50 5.60 29.64
CA ALA A 530 -10.13 4.98 30.80
C ALA A 530 -10.18 3.45 30.68
N ALA A 531 -9.98 2.76 31.81
CA ALA A 531 -10.17 1.32 31.93
C ALA A 531 -10.69 0.96 33.32
N ASP A 532 -11.53 -0.06 33.42
CA ASP A 532 -12.09 -0.51 34.69
C ASP A 532 -11.04 -1.18 35.58
N ASN A 533 -9.96 -1.72 35.03
CA ASN A 533 -8.84 -2.31 35.77
C ASN A 533 -7.54 -1.53 35.54
N HIS A 534 -6.79 -1.81 34.47
CA HIS A 534 -5.44 -1.28 34.26
C HIS A 534 -5.38 -0.40 33.01
N VAL A 535 -4.63 0.70 33.11
CA VAL A 535 -4.16 1.49 31.98
C VAL A 535 -2.64 1.42 31.95
N ASP A 536 -2.09 0.78 30.93
CA ASP A 536 -0.67 0.64 30.69
C ASP A 536 -0.25 1.50 29.50
N VAL A 537 0.63 2.47 29.70
CA VAL A 537 1.25 3.29 28.66
C VAL A 537 2.74 2.97 28.64
N LEU A 538 3.14 2.20 27.63
CA LEU A 538 4.44 1.54 27.60
C LEU A 538 5.23 1.93 26.35
N ALA A 539 6.56 1.98 26.49
CA ALA A 539 7.43 2.04 25.32
C ALA A 539 7.54 0.65 24.67
N ALA A 540 7.75 0.65 23.36
CA ALA A 540 8.17 -0.54 22.63
C ALA A 540 9.70 -0.56 22.48
N THR A 541 10.27 -1.74 22.29
CA THR A 541 11.72 -1.90 22.23
C THR A 541 12.18 -2.21 20.81
N SER A 542 13.09 -1.38 20.30
CA SER A 542 13.83 -1.61 19.06
C SER A 542 15.22 -2.16 19.37
N THR A 543 15.76 -3.01 18.50
CA THR A 543 17.07 -3.63 18.71
C THR A 543 18.00 -3.34 17.55
N ASP A 544 19.27 -3.12 17.87
CA ASP A 544 20.34 -2.95 16.90
C ASP A 544 21.49 -3.91 17.27
N THR A 545 21.89 -4.73 16.31
CA THR A 545 22.98 -5.68 16.50
C THR A 545 24.01 -5.54 15.38
N SER A 546 25.28 -5.63 15.72
CA SER A 546 26.35 -5.62 14.73
C SER A 546 27.40 -6.68 15.01
N TRP A 547 27.92 -7.27 13.95
CA TRP A 547 29.02 -8.21 14.01
C TRP A 547 30.08 -7.86 12.98
N ARG A 548 31.34 -7.86 13.43
CA ARG A 548 32.50 -7.61 12.58
C ARG A 548 33.52 -8.73 12.79
N PHE A 549 33.92 -9.37 11.70
CA PHE A 549 34.88 -10.46 11.72
C PHE A 549 35.95 -10.22 10.65
N LYS A 550 37.20 -10.40 11.04
CA LYS A 550 38.34 -10.37 10.11
C LYS A 550 39.31 -11.49 10.43
N GLU A 551 39.56 -12.33 9.45
CA GLU A 551 40.55 -13.38 9.52
C GLU A 551 41.62 -13.16 8.45
N THR A 552 42.88 -13.23 8.83
CA THR A 552 44.01 -13.17 7.91
C THR A 552 44.86 -14.41 8.10
N LYS A 553 45.00 -15.19 7.04
CA LYS A 553 45.90 -16.34 6.96
C LYS A 553 47.07 -16.01 6.05
N LYS A 554 48.27 -16.25 6.53
CA LYS A 554 49.51 -16.08 5.78
C LYS A 554 50.29 -17.37 5.77
N SER A 555 50.80 -17.76 4.62
CA SER A 555 51.68 -18.94 4.48
C SER A 555 52.79 -18.66 3.50
N GLY A 556 53.94 -19.27 3.70
CA GLY A 556 55.10 -19.15 2.84
C GLY A 556 56.35 -18.63 3.56
N LEU A 557 57.29 -18.05 2.82
CA LEU A 557 58.53 -17.51 3.34
C LEU A 557 58.26 -16.10 3.90
N THR A 558 58.51 -15.90 5.20
CA THR A 558 58.42 -14.60 5.84
C THR A 558 59.77 -14.17 6.38
N GLY A 559 60.16 -12.90 6.10
CA GLY A 559 61.40 -12.32 6.64
C GLY A 559 61.24 -12.06 8.13
N THR A 560 62.24 -12.40 8.91
CA THR A 560 62.30 -12.25 10.39
C THR A 560 62.87 -10.92 10.83
N GLY A 561 62.97 -9.89 9.97
CA GLY A 561 63.57 -8.58 10.31
C GLY A 561 65.11 -8.56 10.32
N GLY A 562 65.79 -9.63 9.89
CA GLY A 562 67.23 -9.78 9.73
C GLY A 562 67.55 -10.60 8.47
N ILE A 563 68.72 -11.18 8.40
CA ILE A 563 69.19 -12.00 7.25
C ILE A 563 68.51 -13.41 7.22
N GLY A 564 67.55 -13.68 8.07
CA GLY A 564 66.89 -14.98 8.22
C GLY A 564 65.50 -15.03 7.58
N PHE A 565 65.13 -16.21 7.01
CA PHE A 565 63.80 -16.50 6.50
C PHE A 565 63.22 -17.66 7.32
N THR A 566 61.94 -17.57 7.66
CA THR A 566 61.17 -18.65 8.24
C THR A 566 60.10 -19.09 7.27
N THR A 567 59.93 -20.40 7.12
CA THR A 567 58.74 -20.99 6.41
C THR A 567 57.71 -21.34 7.47
N GLY A 568 56.50 -20.87 7.29
CA GLY A 568 55.43 -21.16 8.24
C GLY A 568 54.07 -20.65 7.78
N SER A 569 53.07 -20.93 8.59
CA SER A 569 51.71 -20.39 8.44
C SER A 569 51.32 -19.64 9.71
N SER A 570 50.69 -18.48 9.55
CA SER A 570 50.10 -17.73 10.66
C SER A 570 48.60 -17.45 10.36
N LYS A 571 47.80 -17.54 11.41
CA LYS A 571 46.40 -17.17 11.36
C LYS A 571 46.16 -16.09 12.41
N THR A 572 45.63 -14.93 11.98
CA THR A 572 45.20 -13.87 12.88
C THR A 572 43.71 -13.68 12.70
N THR A 573 42.98 -13.71 13.80
CA THR A 573 41.53 -13.56 13.81
C THR A 573 41.17 -12.40 14.74
N HIS A 574 40.39 -11.46 14.22
CA HIS A 574 39.72 -10.42 14.99
C HIS A 574 38.22 -10.71 14.88
N ASP A 575 37.63 -11.11 15.98
CA ASP A 575 36.18 -11.30 16.08
C ASP A 575 35.67 -10.28 17.09
N ARG A 576 34.90 -9.32 16.59
CA ARG A 576 34.26 -8.29 17.41
C ARG A 576 32.76 -8.45 17.25
N ARG A 577 32.13 -9.05 18.21
CA ARG A 577 30.68 -9.10 18.34
C ARG A 577 30.26 -7.96 19.26
N GLU A 578 29.81 -6.88 18.69
CA GLU A 578 29.02 -5.92 19.42
C GLU A 578 27.57 -6.42 19.42
N ALA A 579 27.28 -7.42 20.22
CA ALA A 579 25.94 -7.71 20.70
C ALA A 579 25.60 -6.70 21.83
N GLY A 580 25.90 -5.45 21.61
CA GLY A 580 25.27 -4.36 22.30
C GLY A 580 23.87 -4.28 21.72
N THR A 581 22.93 -4.92 22.39
CA THR A 581 21.52 -4.58 22.24
C THR A 581 21.43 -3.11 22.67
N THR A 582 21.66 -2.20 21.75
CA THR A 582 21.24 -0.82 21.97
C THR A 582 19.73 -0.88 21.89
N GLN A 583 19.09 -1.11 23.01
CA GLN A 583 17.64 -1.01 23.10
C GLN A 583 17.30 0.47 23.02
N SER A 584 16.92 0.94 21.84
CA SER A 584 16.22 2.20 21.72
C SER A 584 14.75 1.94 22.03
N GLN A 585 14.20 2.72 22.94
CA GLN A 585 12.78 2.63 23.26
C GLN A 585 12.01 3.56 22.32
N SER A 586 10.98 3.04 21.67
CA SER A 586 9.96 3.83 20.99
C SER A 586 8.91 4.18 22.04
N ALA A 587 8.95 5.40 22.57
CA ALA A 587 8.02 5.88 23.57
C ALA A 587 6.59 5.91 23.00
N SER A 588 5.59 5.69 23.86
CA SER A 588 4.22 6.07 23.55
C SER A 588 4.02 7.55 23.93
N THR A 589 3.23 8.27 23.14
CA THR A 589 2.88 9.67 23.42
C THR A 589 1.39 9.81 23.66
N ILE A 590 0.99 10.29 24.83
CA ILE A 590 -0.38 10.69 25.12
C ILE A 590 -0.39 12.21 25.21
N GLY A 591 -0.96 12.88 24.21
CA GLY A 591 -0.74 14.30 24.05
C GLY A 591 -1.99 15.13 23.70
N SER A 592 -2.06 16.35 24.23
CA SER A 592 -3.04 17.36 23.86
C SER A 592 -2.37 18.70 23.56
N THR A 593 -2.69 19.30 22.42
CA THR A 593 -2.09 20.56 21.97
C THR A 593 -2.78 21.80 22.57
N ALA A 594 -4.06 21.72 22.94
CA ALA A 594 -4.82 22.84 23.46
C ALA A 594 -5.76 22.50 24.64
N GLY A 595 -5.76 21.26 25.11
CA GLY A 595 -6.67 20.81 26.17
C GLY A 595 -5.98 20.03 27.29
N ASN A 596 -6.75 19.15 27.91
CA ASN A 596 -6.37 18.33 29.03
C ASN A 596 -6.04 16.89 28.60
N VAL A 597 -5.26 16.20 29.43
CA VAL A 597 -5.06 14.74 29.33
C VAL A 597 -5.58 14.11 30.64
N SER A 598 -6.51 13.17 30.50
CA SER A 598 -7.05 12.39 31.61
C SER A 598 -6.77 10.90 31.41
N ILE A 599 -6.17 10.26 32.39
CA ILE A 599 -5.94 8.82 32.43
C ILE A 599 -6.60 8.29 33.72
N THR A 600 -7.58 7.40 33.56
CA THR A 600 -8.35 6.86 34.69
C THR A 600 -8.29 5.32 34.67
N ALA A 601 -7.72 4.72 35.69
CA ALA A 601 -7.71 3.29 35.91
C ALA A 601 -8.48 2.94 37.17
N GLY A 602 -9.31 1.90 37.13
CA GLY A 602 -10.00 1.41 38.32
C GLY A 602 -9.06 0.80 39.35
N LYS A 603 -7.89 0.29 38.89
CA LYS A 603 -6.85 -0.28 39.77
C LYS A 603 -5.51 0.43 39.58
N GLN A 604 -4.82 0.21 38.48
CA GLN A 604 -3.47 0.73 38.29
C GLN A 604 -3.35 1.52 37.00
N ALA A 605 -2.80 2.72 37.07
CA ALA A 605 -2.26 3.46 35.95
C ALA A 605 -0.73 3.31 35.96
N HIS A 606 -0.19 2.66 34.94
CA HIS A 606 1.24 2.40 34.78
C HIS A 606 1.77 3.09 33.52
N ILE A 607 2.75 4.00 33.70
CA ILE A 607 3.38 4.73 32.61
C ILE A 607 4.88 4.44 32.66
N SER A 608 5.38 3.80 31.62
CA SER A 608 6.79 3.39 31.54
C SER A 608 7.43 3.72 30.20
N GLY A 609 8.53 4.48 30.26
CA GLY A 609 9.28 4.87 29.08
C GLY A 609 8.48 5.68 28.04
N SER A 610 7.47 6.42 28.50
CA SER A 610 6.48 7.07 27.63
C SER A 610 6.18 8.49 28.11
N ASP A 611 5.63 9.31 27.22
CA ASP A 611 5.38 10.72 27.46
C ASP A 611 3.86 11.02 27.62
N VAL A 612 3.51 11.79 28.64
CA VAL A 612 2.17 12.34 28.81
C VAL A 612 2.27 13.86 28.84
N ILE A 613 1.68 14.52 27.85
CA ILE A 613 1.87 15.96 27.61
C ILE A 613 0.51 16.63 27.41
N ALA A 614 0.23 17.70 28.14
CA ALA A 614 -0.95 18.52 27.95
C ALA A 614 -0.61 20.01 27.90
N ASN A 615 -1.36 20.77 27.12
CA ASN A 615 -1.27 22.21 27.13
C ASN A 615 -1.88 22.81 28.42
N ARG A 616 -2.89 22.13 28.99
CA ARG A 616 -3.55 22.53 30.22
C ARG A 616 -3.24 21.53 31.33
N ASP A 617 -4.23 20.81 31.81
CA ASP A 617 -4.09 19.95 32.97
C ASP A 617 -3.89 18.49 32.62
N ILE A 618 -3.08 17.79 33.42
CA ILE A 618 -2.94 16.33 33.38
C ILE A 618 -3.56 15.77 34.66
N SER A 619 -4.48 14.82 34.50
CA SER A 619 -5.07 14.07 35.60
C SER A 619 -4.83 12.57 35.39
N ILE A 620 -4.12 11.94 36.29
CA ILE A 620 -3.90 10.50 36.30
C ILE A 620 -4.42 9.93 37.59
N THR A 621 -5.40 9.03 37.53
CA THR A 621 -6.06 8.45 38.70
C THR A 621 -6.11 6.95 38.65
N GLY A 622 -5.98 6.30 39.80
CA GLY A 622 -6.05 4.85 40.00
C GLY A 622 -5.84 4.53 41.49
N ASP A 623 -6.12 3.29 41.90
CA ASP A 623 -5.73 2.80 43.23
C ASP A 623 -4.21 2.86 43.41
N SER A 624 -3.48 2.67 42.29
CA SER A 624 -2.03 2.84 42.20
C SER A 624 -1.66 3.59 40.94
N VAL A 625 -0.71 4.50 41.02
CA VAL A 625 -0.10 5.20 39.87
C VAL A 625 1.41 4.96 39.93
N VAL A 626 1.98 4.37 38.87
CA VAL A 626 3.38 3.95 38.78
C VAL A 626 4.05 4.51 37.53
#